data_675377c12ee73b86638bae2fb13d0a76
#
_entry.id   675377c12ee73b86638bae2fb13d0a76
#
_cell.length_a   1.000
_cell.length_b   1.000
_cell.length_c   1.000
_cell.angle_alpha   90.00
_cell.angle_beta   90.00
_cell.angle_gamma   90.00
#
_symmetry.space_group_name_H-M   'P 1'
#
loop_
_entity.id
_entity.type
_entity.pdbx_description
1 polymer ?
#
loop_
_entity_poly.entity_id
_entity_poly.type
_entity_poly.pdbx_seq_one_letter_code
_entity_poly.pdbx_strand_id
1 'polypeptide(L)'
;MGVLAIEKDAKQAFDVIMGGGTCILPMDVGYAFLGKGLDPVMHIFNTKQRANTKYNALIGNMDHHRSLHECTSRGREIVSAIVEDYDLPLGIIAPCNPGHELFGTIEEELYTRSTVDNTLAMLTNAGRFHSE
;
A
#
# COMPACT_ATOMS: atom_id res chain seq x y z
N MET A 1 -10.46 23.91 -18.11
CA MET A 1 -10.17 22.80 -17.20
C MET A 1 -9.16 23.26 -16.17
N GLY A 2 -9.49 23.15 -14.91
CA GLY A 2 -8.58 23.55 -13.85
C GLY A 2 -7.35 22.66 -13.75
N VAL A 3 -6.27 23.21 -13.20
CA VAL A 3 -5.13 22.40 -12.79
C VAL A 3 -5.62 21.37 -11.76
N LEU A 4 -5.18 20.13 -11.90
CA LEU A 4 -5.51 19.09 -10.93
C LEU A 4 -5.03 19.54 -9.55
N ALA A 5 -5.98 19.68 -8.62
CA ALA A 5 -5.69 20.03 -7.23
C ALA A 5 -5.23 18.79 -6.46
N ILE A 6 -4.15 18.15 -6.92
CA ILE A 6 -3.68 16.86 -6.43
C ILE A 6 -3.47 16.88 -4.91
N GLU A 7 -2.80 17.91 -4.40
CA GLU A 7 -2.54 18.01 -2.95
C GLU A 7 -3.83 18.11 -2.14
N LYS A 8 -4.78 18.92 -2.61
CA LYS A 8 -6.07 19.07 -1.95
C LYS A 8 -6.88 17.79 -2.01
N ASP A 9 -6.92 17.14 -3.16
CA ASP A 9 -7.69 15.92 -3.37
C ASP A 9 -7.07 14.75 -2.62
N ALA A 10 -5.74 14.66 -2.58
CA ALA A 10 -5.03 13.65 -1.79
C ALA A 10 -5.29 13.84 -0.28
N LYS A 11 -5.27 15.08 0.21
CA LYS A 11 -5.60 15.36 1.60
C LYS A 11 -7.05 14.98 1.93
N GLN A 12 -7.99 15.28 1.05
CA GLN A 12 -9.39 14.90 1.24
C GLN A 12 -9.55 13.38 1.29
N ALA A 13 -8.88 12.66 0.39
CA ALA A 13 -8.87 11.21 0.39
C ALA A 13 -8.26 10.64 1.69
N PHE A 14 -7.15 11.20 2.12
CA PHE A 14 -6.49 10.82 3.38
C PHE A 14 -7.44 11.00 4.57
N ASP A 15 -8.12 12.14 4.66
CA ASP A 15 -9.07 12.42 5.74
C ASP A 15 -10.24 11.41 5.75
N VAL A 16 -10.76 11.03 4.58
CA VAL A 16 -11.80 10.01 4.46
C VAL A 16 -11.28 8.64 4.94
N ILE A 17 -10.10 8.23 4.52
CA ILE A 17 -9.49 6.96 4.91
C ILE A 17 -9.22 6.92 6.42
N MET A 18 -8.66 7.99 6.96
CA MET A 18 -8.38 8.07 8.40
C MET A 18 -9.66 8.11 9.25
N GLY A 19 -10.77 8.59 8.68
CA GLY A 19 -12.10 8.55 9.31
C GLY A 19 -12.82 7.22 9.21
N GLY A 20 -12.21 6.19 8.65
CA GLY A 20 -12.80 4.85 8.51
C GLY A 20 -13.55 4.61 7.20
N GLY A 21 -13.44 5.53 6.24
CA GLY A 21 -14.02 5.38 4.91
C GLY A 21 -13.08 4.69 3.92
N THR A 22 -13.57 4.54 2.69
CA THR A 22 -12.80 3.98 1.56
C THR A 22 -12.79 4.96 0.40
N CYS A 23 -11.74 4.91 -0.40
CA CYS A 23 -11.59 5.75 -1.59
C CYS A 23 -11.11 4.94 -2.78
N ILE A 24 -11.57 5.33 -3.98
CA ILE A 24 -11.00 4.86 -5.24
C ILE A 24 -10.17 6.01 -5.81
N LEU A 25 -8.89 5.76 -5.99
CA LEU A 25 -7.92 6.80 -6.31
C LEU A 25 -7.13 6.46 -7.57
N PRO A 26 -6.79 7.48 -8.41
CA PRO A 26 -5.96 7.25 -9.58
C PRO A 26 -4.50 7.05 -9.17
N MET A 27 -3.91 5.98 -9.64
CA MET A 27 -2.48 5.68 -9.54
C MET A 27 -1.92 5.50 -10.94
N ASP A 28 -0.60 5.57 -11.10
CA ASP A 28 0.02 5.35 -12.43
C ASP A 28 -0.21 3.94 -12.97
N VAL A 29 -0.45 2.98 -12.09
CA VAL A 29 -0.72 1.58 -12.45
C VAL A 29 -2.20 1.26 -12.62
N GLY A 30 -3.09 2.24 -12.45
CA GLY A 30 -4.54 2.08 -12.52
C GLY A 30 -5.23 2.62 -11.28
N TYR A 31 -6.53 2.39 -11.15
CA TYR A 31 -7.29 2.82 -9.98
C TYR A 31 -7.04 1.88 -8.81
N ALA A 32 -6.77 2.45 -7.65
CA ALA A 32 -6.63 1.72 -6.39
C ALA A 32 -7.84 1.98 -5.49
N PHE A 33 -8.34 0.95 -4.85
CA PHE A 33 -9.40 1.03 -3.85
C PHE A 33 -8.76 0.88 -2.47
N LEU A 34 -8.78 1.94 -1.68
CA LEU A 34 -8.00 2.06 -0.44
C LEU A 34 -8.88 2.20 0.79
N GLY A 35 -8.42 1.61 1.88
CA GLY A 35 -9.00 1.75 3.21
C GLY A 35 -7.98 1.40 4.28
N LYS A 36 -8.23 1.80 5.52
CA LYS A 36 -7.39 1.52 6.67
C LYS A 36 -8.18 0.74 7.72
N GLY A 37 -7.62 -0.36 8.19
CA GLY A 37 -8.26 -1.22 9.17
C GLY A 37 -9.09 -2.34 8.56
N LEU A 38 -9.52 -3.27 9.39
CA LEU A 38 -10.19 -4.49 8.95
C LEU A 38 -11.54 -4.21 8.25
N ASP A 39 -12.41 -3.42 8.89
CA ASP A 39 -13.75 -3.19 8.35
C ASP A 39 -13.74 -2.49 6.99
N PRO A 40 -12.99 -1.40 6.77
CA PRO A 40 -12.86 -0.82 5.44
C PRO A 40 -12.26 -1.78 4.39
N VAL A 41 -11.27 -2.57 4.76
CA VAL A 41 -10.68 -3.57 3.85
C VAL A 41 -11.70 -4.64 3.49
N MET A 42 -12.49 -5.13 4.44
CA MET A 42 -13.56 -6.09 4.16
C MET A 42 -14.67 -5.48 3.30
N HIS A 43 -14.98 -4.21 3.49
CA HIS A 43 -15.91 -3.48 2.63
C HIS A 43 -15.41 -3.44 1.18
N ILE A 44 -14.11 -3.21 0.97
CA ILE A 44 -13.48 -3.27 -0.36
C ILE A 44 -13.64 -4.66 -0.98
N PHE A 45 -13.33 -5.72 -0.24
CA PHE A 45 -13.47 -7.09 -0.71
C PHE A 45 -14.90 -7.40 -1.13
N ASN A 46 -15.88 -7.03 -0.31
CA ASN A 46 -17.29 -7.25 -0.58
C ASN A 46 -17.76 -6.45 -1.81
N THR A 47 -17.38 -5.20 -1.93
CA THR A 47 -17.76 -4.33 -3.05
C THR A 47 -17.18 -4.84 -4.37
N LYS A 48 -15.94 -5.31 -4.37
CA LYS A 48 -15.28 -5.88 -5.54
C LYS A 48 -15.68 -7.33 -5.81
N GLN A 49 -16.47 -7.93 -4.94
CA GLN A 49 -16.77 -9.37 -4.97
C GLN A 49 -15.50 -10.23 -5.01
N ARG A 50 -14.48 -9.76 -4.27
CA ARG A 50 -13.17 -10.39 -4.24
C ARG A 50 -13.21 -11.64 -3.35
N ALA A 51 -12.64 -12.74 -3.83
CA ALA A 51 -12.58 -13.99 -3.07
C ALA A 51 -11.83 -13.80 -1.75
N ASN A 52 -12.32 -14.44 -0.67
CA ASN A 52 -11.69 -14.38 0.66
C ASN A 52 -10.30 -15.03 0.70
N THR A 53 -9.95 -15.83 -0.32
CA THR A 53 -8.62 -16.42 -0.46
C THR A 53 -7.59 -15.47 -1.04
N LYS A 54 -8.01 -14.29 -1.51
CA LYS A 54 -7.09 -13.26 -2.03
C LYS A 54 -6.52 -12.44 -0.89
N TYR A 55 -5.31 -11.92 -1.12
CA TYR A 55 -4.60 -11.05 -0.19
C TYR A 55 -4.65 -9.60 -0.67
N ASN A 56 -4.48 -8.67 0.24
CA ASN A 56 -4.38 -7.25 -0.09
C ASN A 56 -2.91 -6.80 -0.02
N ALA A 57 -2.59 -5.78 -0.80
CA ALA A 57 -1.29 -5.11 -0.75
C ALA A 57 -1.35 -3.85 0.11
N LEU A 58 -0.21 -3.45 0.64
CA LEU A 58 -0.03 -2.17 1.33
C LEU A 58 0.37 -1.10 0.32
N ILE A 59 -0.14 0.09 0.48
CA ILE A 59 0.40 1.28 -0.18
C ILE A 59 1.53 1.82 0.69
N GLY A 60 2.70 1.97 0.12
CA GLY A 60 3.87 2.45 0.86
C GLY A 60 4.84 3.25 -0.01
N ASN A 61 5.96 3.58 0.56
CA ASN A 61 7.06 4.27 -0.09
C ASN A 61 8.39 3.56 0.23
N MET A 62 9.51 4.11 -0.23
CA MET A 62 10.82 3.50 -0.01
C MET A 62 11.23 3.45 1.46
N ASP A 63 10.80 4.42 2.27
CA ASP A 63 11.07 4.39 3.71
C ASP A 63 10.31 3.24 4.37
N HIS A 64 9.04 3.03 4.01
CA HIS A 64 8.26 1.88 4.47
C HIS A 64 8.86 0.56 4.01
N HIS A 65 9.31 0.48 2.75
CA HIS A 65 9.99 -0.70 2.23
C HIS A 65 11.24 -1.04 3.05
N ARG A 66 12.09 -0.07 3.31
CA ARG A 66 13.32 -0.28 4.09
C ARG A 66 13.06 -0.68 5.53
N SER A 67 11.97 -0.19 6.11
CA SER A 67 11.58 -0.47 7.49
C SER A 67 10.87 -1.82 7.66
N LEU A 68 9.95 -2.16 6.75
CA LEU A 68 9.07 -3.33 6.86
C LEU A 68 9.63 -4.58 6.20
N HIS A 69 10.27 -4.45 5.04
CA HIS A 69 10.78 -5.58 4.28
C HIS A 69 12.17 -6.00 4.72
N GLU A 70 12.36 -7.31 4.84
CA GLU A 70 13.66 -7.93 5.10
C GLU A 70 14.22 -8.47 3.78
N CYS A 71 15.05 -7.68 3.11
CA CYS A 71 15.65 -8.02 1.83
C CYS A 71 17.15 -8.21 1.97
N THR A 72 17.73 -8.99 1.04
CA THR A 72 19.19 -9.04 0.87
C THR A 72 19.70 -7.69 0.37
N SER A 73 21.00 -7.43 0.53
CA SER A 73 21.63 -6.20 0.00
C SER A 73 21.42 -6.06 -1.50
N ARG A 74 21.53 -7.16 -2.25
CA ARG A 74 21.25 -7.15 -3.69
C ARG A 74 19.79 -6.86 -4.01
N GLY A 75 18.85 -7.44 -3.26
CA GLY A 75 17.43 -7.14 -3.42
C GLY A 75 17.13 -5.66 -3.18
N ARG A 76 17.72 -5.06 -2.16
CA ARG A 76 17.58 -3.62 -1.88
C ARG A 76 18.16 -2.75 -2.99
N GLU A 77 19.30 -3.13 -3.55
CA GLU A 77 19.91 -2.42 -4.69
C GLU A 77 19.01 -2.46 -5.92
N ILE A 78 18.42 -3.61 -6.23
CA ILE A 78 17.51 -3.77 -7.38
C ILE A 78 16.26 -2.90 -7.19
N VAL A 79 15.64 -2.94 -6.04
CA VAL A 79 14.46 -2.12 -5.74
C VAL A 79 14.78 -0.63 -5.83
N SER A 80 15.89 -0.21 -5.24
CA SER A 80 16.35 1.18 -5.28
C SER A 80 16.62 1.65 -6.72
N ALA A 81 17.25 0.82 -7.54
CA ALA A 81 17.48 1.16 -8.94
C ALA A 81 16.17 1.36 -9.71
N ILE A 82 15.19 0.48 -9.54
CA ILE A 82 13.91 0.56 -10.25
C ILE A 82 13.12 1.78 -9.79
N VAL A 83 13.00 1.98 -8.50
CA VAL A 83 12.12 3.00 -7.92
C VAL A 83 12.77 4.38 -7.91
N GLU A 84 14.03 4.47 -7.49
CA GLU A 84 14.70 5.75 -7.29
C GLU A 84 15.49 6.20 -8.53
N ASP A 85 16.24 5.30 -9.18
CA ASP A 85 17.06 5.69 -10.34
C ASP A 85 16.25 5.78 -11.64
N TYR A 86 15.33 4.84 -11.86
CA TYR A 86 14.48 4.81 -13.06
C TYR A 86 13.11 5.43 -12.86
N ASP A 87 12.74 5.80 -11.64
CA ASP A 87 11.46 6.43 -11.29
C ASP A 87 10.25 5.64 -11.80
N LEU A 88 10.25 4.33 -11.58
CA LEU A 88 9.18 3.44 -11.99
C LEU A 88 8.33 3.00 -10.80
N PRO A 89 7.02 2.80 -10.99
CA PRO A 89 6.20 2.14 -9.98
C PRO A 89 6.61 0.68 -9.84
N LEU A 90 6.58 0.17 -8.61
CA LEU A 90 6.95 -1.21 -8.33
C LEU A 90 6.10 -1.78 -7.21
N GLY A 91 5.48 -2.93 -7.47
CA GLY A 91 4.93 -3.78 -6.43
C GLY A 91 6.02 -4.73 -5.92
N ILE A 92 6.30 -4.67 -4.63
CA ILE A 92 7.37 -5.46 -3.98
C ILE A 92 6.71 -6.51 -3.11
N ILE A 93 7.01 -7.78 -3.34
CA ILE A 93 6.64 -8.88 -2.44
C ILE A 93 7.93 -9.38 -1.82
N ALA A 94 8.06 -9.22 -0.52
CA ALA A 94 9.27 -9.60 0.21
C ALA A 94 8.92 -10.01 1.65
N PRO A 95 9.80 -10.78 2.30
CA PRO A 95 9.62 -11.06 3.72
C PRO A 95 9.50 -9.78 4.53
N CYS A 96 8.62 -9.78 5.52
CA CYS A 96 8.43 -8.65 6.41
C CYS A 96 8.88 -8.99 7.83
N ASN A 97 9.26 -7.96 8.58
CA ASN A 97 9.59 -8.09 10.00
C ASN A 97 8.29 -8.20 10.82
N PRO A 98 7.93 -9.37 11.36
CA PRO A 98 6.69 -9.53 12.12
C PRO A 98 6.70 -8.75 13.44
N GLY A 99 7.86 -8.35 13.93
CA GLY A 99 8.00 -7.51 15.12
C GLY A 99 7.91 -6.02 14.88
N HIS A 100 7.67 -5.58 13.64
CA HIS A 100 7.56 -4.16 13.33
C HIS A 100 6.34 -3.55 14.03
N GLU A 101 6.49 -2.34 14.56
CA GLU A 101 5.46 -1.65 15.33
C GLU A 101 4.13 -1.47 14.57
N LEU A 102 4.16 -1.36 13.25
CA LEU A 102 2.96 -1.26 12.43
C LEU A 102 2.00 -2.43 12.70
N PHE A 103 2.52 -3.64 12.82
CA PHE A 103 1.68 -4.83 13.01
C PHE A 103 1.04 -4.89 14.39
N GLY A 104 1.56 -4.16 15.37
CA GLY A 104 0.92 -3.98 16.66
C GLY A 104 -0.27 -3.01 16.65
N THR A 105 -0.44 -2.24 15.58
CA THR A 105 -1.51 -1.23 15.43
C THR A 105 -2.70 -1.72 14.61
N ILE A 106 -2.63 -2.91 14.03
CA ILE A 106 -3.69 -3.49 13.20
C ILE A 106 -4.25 -4.77 13.82
N GLU A 107 -5.48 -5.11 13.45
CA GLU A 107 -6.10 -6.33 13.91
C GLU A 107 -5.39 -7.57 13.35
N GLU A 108 -5.36 -8.64 14.14
CA GLU A 108 -4.72 -9.89 13.75
C GLU A 108 -5.30 -10.46 12.44
N GLU A 109 -6.60 -10.35 12.25
CA GLU A 109 -7.23 -10.80 11.01
C GLU A 109 -6.75 -10.00 9.80
N LEU A 110 -6.55 -8.68 9.93
CA LEU A 110 -6.00 -7.85 8.86
C LEU A 110 -4.56 -8.22 8.55
N TYR A 111 -3.75 -8.49 9.56
CA TYR A 111 -2.39 -8.99 9.39
C TYR A 111 -2.38 -10.29 8.57
N THR A 112 -3.24 -11.24 8.95
CA THR A 112 -3.35 -12.54 8.27
C THR A 112 -3.78 -12.39 6.81
N ARG A 113 -4.68 -11.45 6.51
CA ARG A 113 -5.14 -11.17 5.15
C ARG A 113 -4.13 -10.39 4.32
N SER A 114 -3.16 -9.76 4.96
CA SER A 114 -2.16 -8.91 4.28
C SER A 114 -0.83 -9.61 4.08
N THR A 115 -0.61 -10.76 4.71
CA THR A 115 0.68 -11.47 4.67
C THR A 115 0.51 -12.93 4.24
N VAL A 116 1.47 -13.45 3.51
CA VAL A 116 1.56 -14.85 3.11
C VAL A 116 2.95 -15.36 3.49
N ASP A 117 3.02 -16.32 4.39
CA ASP A 117 4.30 -16.91 4.85
C ASP A 117 5.30 -15.82 5.28
N ASN A 118 4.84 -14.83 6.03
CA ASN A 118 5.61 -13.65 6.45
C ASN A 118 6.11 -12.77 5.28
N THR A 119 5.51 -12.86 4.11
CA THR A 119 5.75 -11.92 3.02
C THR A 119 4.62 -10.90 2.94
N LEU A 120 4.95 -9.69 2.56
CA LEU A 120 4.03 -8.56 2.40
C LEU A 120 4.21 -7.94 1.02
N ALA A 121 3.10 -7.73 0.32
CA ALA A 121 3.09 -6.99 -0.92
C ALA A 121 2.93 -5.50 -0.65
N MET A 122 3.78 -4.69 -1.25
CA MET A 122 3.76 -3.23 -1.11
C MET A 122 3.87 -2.58 -2.48
N LEU A 123 2.95 -1.67 -2.81
CA LEU A 123 3.04 -0.82 -3.99
C LEU A 123 3.80 0.45 -3.64
N THR A 124 4.82 0.76 -4.41
CA THR A 124 5.65 1.96 -4.25
C THR A 124 5.68 2.79 -5.52
N ASN A 125 5.85 4.10 -5.37
CA ASN A 125 6.09 5.05 -6.46
C ASN A 125 5.05 4.99 -7.59
N ALA A 126 3.79 4.87 -7.24
CA ALA A 126 2.70 4.73 -8.22
C ALA A 126 2.12 6.09 -8.66
N GLY A 127 2.93 7.12 -8.69
CA GLY A 127 2.60 8.42 -9.23
C GLY A 127 2.45 9.51 -8.18
N ARG A 128 2.16 10.72 -8.68
CA ARG A 128 2.12 11.91 -7.85
C ARG A 128 1.02 11.86 -6.78
N PHE A 129 -0.15 11.34 -7.13
CA PHE A 129 -1.25 11.21 -6.18
C PHE A 129 -0.88 10.28 -5.02
N HIS A 130 -0.18 9.19 -5.32
CA HIS A 130 0.32 8.25 -4.32
C HIS A 130 1.34 8.93 -3.39
N SER A 131 2.21 9.79 -3.94
CA SER A 131 3.27 10.45 -3.18
C SER A 131 2.75 11.49 -2.19
N GLU A 132 1.61 12.13 -2.47
CA GLU A 132 0.97 13.07 -1.56
C GLU A 132 0.25 12.36 -0.41
#